data_9b56b36d865d1a08d9620c6c7d8885b5
#
_entry.id   9b56b36d865d1a08d9620c6c7d8885b5
#
_cell.length_a   1.000
_cell.length_b   1.000
_cell.length_c   1.000
_cell.angle_alpha   90.00
_cell.angle_beta   90.00
_cell.angle_gamma   90.00
#
_symmetry.space_group_name_H-M   'P 1'
#
loop_
_entity.id
_entity.type
_entity.pdbx_description
1 polymer ?
#
loop_
_entity_poly.entity_id
_entity_poly.type
_entity_poly.pdbx_seq_one_letter_code
_entity_poly.pdbx_strand_id
1 'polypeptide(L)'
;LRLFYQEWGFSGDREAYFDSRNAFIDQVLQRRKGIPVSLGSLLLYLGHKLGFPLNGISFPTQFLLSLNWPGERPIYLNPFNGEIVSQHTLQAWLVGHKGPLAKLKPQHLQSVDNPTIIGRWLALLKSALLREERYTLALRCTDLALTFVPDDPYEIRDRGFIYQQLQCHQIAISDYQYFIEHCPNDPAAELLKTQVNALSHDSQVTLH
;
A
#
# COMPACT_ATOMS: atom_id res chain seq x y z
N LEU A 1 3.16 18.41 -15.85
CA LEU A 1 3.80 18.38 -14.53
C LEU A 1 3.84 19.77 -13.89
N ARG A 2 4.25 20.81 -14.64
CA ARG A 2 4.31 22.19 -14.15
C ARG A 2 2.98 22.63 -13.51
N LEU A 3 1.85 22.43 -14.20
CA LEU A 3 0.52 22.77 -13.69
C LEU A 3 0.25 22.08 -12.33
N PHE A 4 0.52 20.79 -12.21
CA PHE A 4 0.22 20.01 -11.02
C PHE A 4 1.11 20.39 -9.82
N TYR A 5 2.43 20.44 -10.01
CA TYR A 5 3.38 20.67 -8.91
C TYR A 5 3.63 22.14 -8.61
N GLN A 6 3.76 22.99 -9.64
CA GLN A 6 4.14 24.40 -9.44
C GLN A 6 2.93 25.33 -9.31
N GLU A 7 1.92 25.18 -10.16
CA GLU A 7 0.78 26.09 -10.16
C GLU A 7 -0.29 25.66 -9.14
N TRP A 8 -0.66 24.37 -9.11
CA TRP A 8 -1.61 23.85 -8.11
C TRP A 8 -0.94 23.53 -6.76
N GLY A 9 0.38 23.40 -6.71
CA GLY A 9 1.16 23.24 -5.49
C GLY A 9 1.06 21.86 -4.85
N PHE A 10 0.72 20.80 -5.62
CA PHE A 10 0.78 19.45 -5.08
C PHE A 10 2.22 19.03 -4.79
N SER A 11 2.42 18.31 -3.71
CA SER A 11 3.76 17.81 -3.31
C SER A 11 3.66 16.59 -2.42
N GLY A 12 4.73 15.81 -2.37
CA GLY A 12 4.88 14.75 -1.39
C GLY A 12 5.04 15.29 0.03
N ASP A 13 4.37 14.66 0.98
CA ASP A 13 4.50 15.01 2.40
C ASP A 13 5.72 14.30 2.99
N ARG A 14 6.84 15.03 3.09
CA ARG A 14 8.11 14.50 3.63
C ARG A 14 8.12 14.47 5.16
N GLU A 15 7.41 15.39 5.80
CA GLU A 15 7.42 15.58 7.25
C GLU A 15 6.53 14.55 7.94
N ALA A 16 5.37 14.26 7.34
CA ALA A 16 4.36 13.35 7.88
C ALA A 16 3.99 12.24 6.87
N TYR A 17 4.98 11.56 6.29
CA TYR A 17 4.77 10.57 5.23
C TYR A 17 3.73 9.50 5.59
N PHE A 18 3.73 9.04 6.84
CA PHE A 18 2.84 7.98 7.32
C PHE A 18 1.50 8.46 7.88
N ASP A 19 1.18 9.74 7.75
CA ASP A 19 -0.12 10.30 8.12
C ASP A 19 -1.20 9.79 7.15
N SER A 20 -2.30 9.24 7.68
CA SER A 20 -3.40 8.70 6.88
C SER A 20 -4.05 9.72 5.96
N ARG A 21 -3.99 11.02 6.30
CA ARG A 21 -4.47 12.13 5.46
C ARG A 21 -3.77 12.20 4.11
N ASN A 22 -2.56 11.65 3.98
CA ASN A 22 -1.84 11.57 2.71
C ASN A 22 -2.38 10.50 1.75
N ALA A 23 -3.27 9.64 2.24
CA ALA A 23 -3.93 8.60 1.47
C ALA A 23 -5.45 8.79 1.32
N PHE A 24 -6.11 9.61 2.14
CA PHE A 24 -7.49 10.03 1.92
C PHE A 24 -7.55 11.08 0.80
N ILE A 25 -8.26 10.78 -0.30
CA ILE A 25 -8.23 11.61 -1.52
C ILE A 25 -8.75 13.03 -1.31
N ASP A 26 -9.79 13.18 -0.49
CA ASP A 26 -10.34 14.49 -0.10
C ASP A 26 -9.31 15.32 0.65
N GLN A 27 -8.56 14.70 1.57
CA GLN A 27 -7.51 15.34 2.35
C GLN A 27 -6.30 15.70 1.46
N VAL A 28 -5.95 14.81 0.51
CA VAL A 28 -4.87 15.09 -0.46
C VAL A 28 -5.24 16.30 -1.34
N LEU A 29 -6.47 16.36 -1.83
CA LEU A 29 -6.96 17.48 -2.65
C LEU A 29 -6.99 18.80 -1.85
N GLN A 30 -7.45 18.76 -0.61
CA GLN A 30 -7.55 19.94 0.24
C GLN A 30 -6.16 20.48 0.66
N ARG A 31 -5.29 19.58 1.11
CA ARG A 31 -3.95 19.90 1.63
C ARG A 31 -2.89 20.06 0.55
N ARG A 32 -3.17 19.51 -0.66
CA ARG A 32 -2.21 19.39 -1.79
C ARG A 32 -0.94 18.63 -1.41
N LYS A 33 -1.02 17.78 -0.41
CA LYS A 33 0.03 16.89 0.08
C LYS A 33 -0.42 15.45 0.04
N GLY A 34 0.49 14.54 -0.35
CA GLY A 34 0.17 13.12 -0.45
C GLY A 34 1.39 12.21 -0.49
N ILE A 35 1.15 10.92 -0.67
CA ILE A 35 2.16 9.88 -0.90
C ILE A 35 2.22 9.52 -2.39
N PRO A 36 3.27 8.80 -2.84
CA PRO A 36 3.42 8.49 -4.27
C PRO A 36 2.18 7.87 -4.93
N VAL A 37 1.47 6.98 -4.24
CA VAL A 37 0.29 6.32 -4.82
C VAL A 37 -0.89 7.26 -4.94
N SER A 38 -1.17 8.11 -3.96
CA SER A 38 -2.30 9.05 -4.03
C SER A 38 -2.08 10.16 -5.06
N LEU A 39 -0.88 10.77 -5.07
CA LEU A 39 -0.51 11.78 -6.07
C LEU A 39 -0.41 11.17 -7.47
N GLY A 40 0.15 9.97 -7.58
CA GLY A 40 0.25 9.25 -8.85
C GLY A 40 -1.11 8.87 -9.42
N SER A 41 -2.07 8.47 -8.58
CA SER A 41 -3.42 8.16 -9.03
C SER A 41 -4.16 9.41 -9.53
N LEU A 42 -3.97 10.57 -8.90
CA LEU A 42 -4.48 11.83 -9.40
C LEU A 42 -3.88 12.17 -10.78
N LEU A 43 -2.56 12.01 -10.94
CA LEU A 43 -1.89 12.22 -12.22
C LEU A 43 -2.35 11.24 -13.29
N LEU A 44 -2.58 9.96 -12.95
CA LEU A 44 -3.15 8.96 -13.87
C LEU A 44 -4.54 9.39 -14.33
N TYR A 45 -5.41 9.77 -13.41
CA TYR A 45 -6.77 10.23 -13.73
C TYR A 45 -6.74 11.43 -14.67
N LEU A 46 -5.98 12.47 -14.33
CA LEU A 46 -5.85 13.69 -15.14
C LEU A 46 -5.19 13.39 -16.50
N GLY A 47 -4.12 12.59 -16.48
CA GLY A 47 -3.40 12.20 -17.70
C GLY A 47 -4.30 11.44 -18.68
N HIS A 48 -5.04 10.46 -18.20
CA HIS A 48 -6.00 9.72 -19.05
C HIS A 48 -7.11 10.62 -19.60
N LYS A 49 -7.62 11.58 -18.79
CA LYS A 49 -8.60 12.57 -19.28
C LYS A 49 -8.04 13.49 -20.37
N LEU A 50 -6.74 13.73 -20.35
CA LEU A 50 -6.04 14.57 -21.34
C LEU A 50 -5.43 13.75 -22.49
N GLY A 51 -5.64 12.44 -22.56
CA GLY A 51 -5.14 11.57 -23.61
C GLY A 51 -3.63 11.22 -23.50
N PHE A 52 -3.02 11.39 -22.33
CA PHE A 52 -1.63 10.97 -22.12
C PHE A 52 -1.56 9.44 -21.84
N PRO A 53 -0.61 8.72 -22.47
CA PRO A 53 -0.42 7.29 -22.26
C PRO A 53 0.37 7.01 -20.95
N LEU A 54 -0.22 7.43 -19.83
CA LEU A 54 0.32 7.23 -18.50
C LEU A 54 -0.11 5.88 -17.92
N ASN A 55 0.82 5.19 -17.28
CA ASN A 55 0.58 3.92 -16.60
C ASN A 55 1.21 3.93 -15.21
N GLY A 56 0.59 3.23 -14.26
CA GLY A 56 1.14 3.01 -12.93
C GLY A 56 2.15 1.88 -12.92
N ILE A 57 3.21 2.02 -12.12
CA ILE A 57 4.23 0.99 -11.88
C ILE A 57 4.34 0.74 -10.38
N SER A 58 4.16 -0.50 -9.97
CA SER A 58 4.38 -0.92 -8.58
C SER A 58 5.86 -1.27 -8.37
N PHE A 59 6.72 -0.24 -8.39
CA PHE A 59 8.15 -0.43 -8.13
C PHE A 59 8.40 -0.87 -6.68
N PRO A 60 9.39 -1.73 -6.40
CA PRO A 60 9.60 -2.28 -5.05
C PRO A 60 9.75 -1.26 -3.94
N THR A 61 10.34 -0.10 -4.21
CA THR A 61 10.56 0.93 -3.18
C THR A 61 9.39 1.91 -3.07
N GLN A 62 8.71 2.21 -4.18
CA GLN A 62 7.61 3.18 -4.21
C GLN A 62 6.77 3.05 -5.49
N PHE A 63 5.59 3.67 -5.48
CA PHE A 63 4.77 3.79 -6.68
C PHE A 63 5.38 4.82 -7.63
N LEU A 64 5.44 4.46 -8.92
CA LEU A 64 5.94 5.32 -10.01
C LEU A 64 4.90 5.42 -11.11
N LEU A 65 5.12 6.36 -12.03
CA LEU A 65 4.40 6.42 -13.29
C LEU A 65 5.34 6.21 -14.46
N SER A 66 4.83 5.64 -15.55
CA SER A 66 5.51 5.65 -16.85
C SER A 66 4.65 6.36 -17.88
N LEU A 67 5.31 7.15 -18.72
CA LEU A 67 4.73 7.76 -19.92
C LEU A 67 5.28 7.01 -21.13
N ASN A 68 4.40 6.36 -21.89
CA ASN A 68 4.77 5.43 -22.95
C ASN A 68 4.24 5.91 -24.30
N TRP A 69 4.93 6.84 -24.98
CA TRP A 69 4.58 7.24 -26.33
C TRP A 69 4.95 6.16 -27.34
N PRO A 70 4.11 5.91 -28.36
CA PRO A 70 4.44 4.97 -29.42
C PRO A 70 5.75 5.35 -30.12
N GLY A 71 6.68 4.39 -30.22
CA GLY A 71 7.97 4.59 -30.86
C GLY A 71 9.05 5.27 -30.03
N GLU A 72 8.72 5.69 -28.79
CA GLU A 72 9.67 6.33 -27.88
C GLU A 72 10.06 5.42 -26.70
N ARG A 73 11.16 5.76 -26.04
CA ARG A 73 11.54 5.08 -24.79
C ARG A 73 10.64 5.55 -23.65
N PRO A 74 10.22 4.63 -22.76
CA PRO A 74 9.44 4.99 -21.58
C PRO A 74 10.14 6.04 -20.71
N ILE A 75 9.39 7.04 -20.28
CA ILE A 75 9.84 8.03 -19.30
C ILE A 75 9.23 7.64 -17.94
N TYR A 76 10.05 7.51 -16.92
CA TYR A 76 9.62 7.19 -15.56
C TYR A 76 9.52 8.46 -14.71
N LEU A 77 8.45 8.57 -13.96
CA LEU A 77 8.14 9.73 -13.14
C LEU A 77 7.94 9.32 -11.69
N ASN A 78 8.57 10.04 -10.77
CA ASN A 78 8.28 9.97 -9.35
C ASN A 78 7.11 10.91 -9.01
N PRO A 79 5.90 10.41 -8.71
CA PRO A 79 4.77 11.27 -8.42
C PRO A 79 4.87 11.99 -7.07
N PHE A 80 5.86 11.67 -6.24
CA PHE A 80 6.08 12.36 -4.97
C PHE A 80 6.59 13.79 -5.14
N ASN A 81 7.37 14.03 -6.19
CA ASN A 81 8.02 15.33 -6.44
C ASN A 81 8.00 15.78 -7.91
N GLY A 82 7.44 14.99 -8.80
CA GLY A 82 7.36 15.30 -10.23
C GLY A 82 8.68 15.10 -11.01
N GLU A 83 9.69 14.51 -10.41
CA GLU A 83 10.99 14.28 -11.06
C GLU A 83 10.95 13.12 -12.05
N ILE A 84 11.62 13.29 -13.18
CA ILE A 84 11.91 12.21 -14.11
C ILE A 84 13.03 11.36 -13.53
N VAL A 85 12.80 10.05 -13.47
CA VAL A 85 13.71 9.10 -12.83
C VAL A 85 14.44 8.28 -13.89
N SER A 86 15.76 8.28 -13.86
CA SER A 86 16.58 7.46 -14.76
C SER A 86 16.59 5.98 -14.32
N GLN A 87 16.85 5.08 -15.27
CA GLN A 87 17.05 3.65 -14.94
C GLN A 87 18.22 3.44 -13.96
N HIS A 88 19.26 4.27 -14.04
CA HIS A 88 20.38 4.26 -13.09
C HIS A 88 19.91 4.58 -11.67
N THR A 89 19.06 5.59 -11.49
CA THR A 89 18.46 5.94 -10.21
C THR A 89 17.58 4.81 -9.69
N LEU A 90 16.75 4.20 -10.54
CA LEU A 90 15.91 3.05 -10.17
C LEU A 90 16.75 1.84 -9.74
N GLN A 91 17.86 1.57 -10.42
CA GLN A 91 18.82 0.55 -10.02
C GLN A 91 19.41 0.86 -8.63
N ALA A 92 19.80 2.10 -8.37
CA ALA A 92 20.36 2.51 -7.09
C ALA A 92 19.32 2.34 -5.93
N TRP A 93 18.06 2.73 -6.17
CA TRP A 93 16.98 2.52 -5.19
C TRP A 93 16.74 1.04 -4.89
N LEU A 94 16.78 0.21 -5.94
CA LEU A 94 16.60 -1.23 -5.78
C LEU A 94 17.73 -1.86 -4.97
N VAL A 95 18.98 -1.45 -5.23
CA VAL A 95 20.16 -1.88 -4.47
C VAL A 95 20.06 -1.45 -3.01
N GLY A 96 19.65 -0.21 -2.74
CA GLY A 96 19.44 0.27 -1.37
C GLY A 96 18.37 -0.50 -0.61
N HIS A 97 17.36 -1.04 -1.31
CA HIS A 97 16.25 -1.77 -0.69
C HIS A 97 16.51 -3.29 -0.56
N LYS A 98 17.09 -3.92 -1.59
CA LYS A 98 17.26 -5.39 -1.69
C LYS A 98 18.70 -5.86 -1.54
N GLY A 99 19.63 -4.93 -1.34
CA GLY A 99 21.06 -5.24 -1.20
C GLY A 99 21.85 -5.16 -2.51
N PRO A 100 23.20 -5.23 -2.42
CA PRO A 100 24.13 -4.89 -3.51
C PRO A 100 24.03 -5.81 -4.74
N LEU A 101 23.51 -7.01 -4.60
CA LEU A 101 23.34 -7.96 -5.71
C LEU A 101 22.03 -7.77 -6.49
N ALA A 102 21.16 -6.87 -6.03
CA ALA A 102 19.88 -6.62 -6.70
C ALA A 102 20.09 -5.99 -8.08
N LYS A 103 19.39 -6.50 -9.08
CA LYS A 103 19.43 -6.01 -10.46
C LYS A 103 18.07 -5.54 -10.92
N LEU A 104 18.03 -4.39 -11.58
CA LEU A 104 16.83 -3.90 -12.22
C LEU A 104 16.45 -4.85 -13.38
N LYS A 105 15.24 -5.37 -13.32
CA LYS A 105 14.70 -6.29 -14.34
C LYS A 105 13.50 -5.64 -15.02
N PRO A 106 13.19 -6.00 -16.29
CA PRO A 106 12.01 -5.45 -16.99
C PRO A 106 10.71 -5.59 -16.20
N GLN A 107 10.53 -6.69 -15.45
CA GLN A 107 9.35 -6.94 -14.62
C GLN A 107 9.14 -5.88 -13.52
N HIS A 108 10.21 -5.22 -13.04
CA HIS A 108 10.09 -4.15 -12.06
C HIS A 108 9.51 -2.85 -12.64
N LEU A 109 9.46 -2.75 -13.98
CA LEU A 109 9.03 -1.57 -14.73
C LEU A 109 7.76 -1.83 -15.55
N GLN A 110 7.12 -2.98 -15.34
CA GLN A 110 5.85 -3.29 -15.99
C GLN A 110 4.73 -2.45 -15.38
N SER A 111 3.83 -2.03 -16.26
CA SER A 111 2.58 -1.38 -15.84
C SER A 111 1.72 -2.36 -15.07
N VAL A 112 1.02 -1.84 -14.06
CA VAL A 112 0.06 -2.59 -13.27
C VAL A 112 -1.34 -2.07 -13.53
N ASP A 113 -2.33 -2.93 -13.32
CA ASP A 113 -3.74 -2.61 -13.46
C ASP A 113 -4.28 -1.79 -12.27
N ASN A 114 -5.50 -1.28 -12.41
CA ASN A 114 -6.14 -0.49 -11.37
C ASN A 114 -6.37 -1.26 -10.06
N PRO A 115 -6.79 -2.54 -10.05
CA PRO A 115 -6.88 -3.34 -8.82
C PRO A 115 -5.56 -3.40 -8.06
N THR A 116 -4.43 -3.61 -8.73
CA THR A 116 -3.10 -3.61 -8.10
C THR A 116 -2.75 -2.25 -7.49
N ILE A 117 -3.09 -1.14 -8.17
CA ILE A 117 -2.87 0.21 -7.63
C ILE A 117 -3.72 0.44 -6.39
N ILE A 118 -5.00 0.05 -6.44
CA ILE A 118 -5.93 0.18 -5.32
C ILE A 118 -5.47 -0.68 -4.13
N GLY A 119 -5.06 -1.92 -4.36
CA GLY A 119 -4.52 -2.81 -3.32
C GLY A 119 -3.32 -2.19 -2.61
N ARG A 120 -2.35 -1.64 -3.38
CA ARG A 120 -1.21 -0.93 -2.81
C ARG A 120 -1.63 0.30 -2.00
N TRP A 121 -2.60 1.06 -2.49
CA TRP A 121 -3.12 2.23 -1.80
C TRP A 121 -3.79 1.86 -0.48
N LEU A 122 -4.66 0.86 -0.49
CA LEU A 122 -5.34 0.34 0.70
C LEU A 122 -4.33 -0.20 1.74
N ALA A 123 -3.29 -0.90 1.31
CA ALA A 123 -2.24 -1.39 2.21
C ALA A 123 -1.50 -0.25 2.91
N LEU A 124 -1.16 0.84 2.18
CA LEU A 124 -0.51 2.01 2.76
C LEU A 124 -1.44 2.79 3.70
N LEU A 125 -2.71 2.97 3.31
CA LEU A 125 -3.72 3.61 4.16
C LEU A 125 -3.98 2.79 5.42
N LYS A 126 -4.16 1.47 5.31
CA LYS A 126 -4.31 0.55 6.44
C LYS A 126 -3.12 0.68 7.40
N SER A 127 -1.90 0.63 6.87
CA SER A 127 -0.68 0.77 7.69
C SER A 127 -0.64 2.11 8.44
N ALA A 128 -1.02 3.21 7.82
CA ALA A 128 -1.10 4.52 8.46
C ALA A 128 -2.16 4.54 9.58
N LEU A 129 -3.36 4.03 9.30
CA LEU A 129 -4.47 3.98 10.26
C LEU A 129 -4.15 3.08 11.47
N LEU A 130 -3.42 1.99 11.27
CA LEU A 130 -2.95 1.13 12.37
C LEU A 130 -1.96 1.87 13.28
N ARG A 131 -1.05 2.67 12.70
CA ARG A 131 -0.12 3.50 13.49
C ARG A 131 -0.84 4.60 14.28
N GLU A 132 -1.97 5.10 13.75
CA GLU A 132 -2.82 6.10 14.38
C GLU A 132 -3.86 5.47 15.33
N GLU A 133 -3.84 4.14 15.53
CA GLU A 133 -4.79 3.37 16.35
C GLU A 133 -6.26 3.54 15.92
N ARG A 134 -6.48 3.90 14.64
CA ARG A 134 -7.81 4.08 14.04
C ARG A 134 -8.34 2.76 13.48
N TYR A 135 -8.49 1.77 14.36
CA TYR A 135 -8.75 0.37 14.02
C TYR A 135 -10.03 0.17 13.20
N THR A 136 -11.10 0.89 13.52
CA THR A 136 -12.37 0.78 12.76
C THR A 136 -12.21 1.18 11.30
N LEU A 137 -11.40 2.20 11.00
CA LEU A 137 -11.12 2.59 9.62
C LEU A 137 -10.14 1.64 8.94
N ALA A 138 -9.15 1.13 9.68
CA ALA A 138 -8.24 0.10 9.18
C ALA A 138 -9.01 -1.17 8.80
N LEU A 139 -10.02 -1.57 9.58
CA LEU A 139 -10.90 -2.69 9.26
C LEU A 139 -11.62 -2.48 7.93
N ARG A 140 -12.19 -1.29 7.70
CA ARG A 140 -12.84 -0.97 6.40
C ARG A 140 -11.88 -1.06 5.22
N CYS A 141 -10.60 -0.69 5.40
CA CYS A 141 -9.59 -0.85 4.35
C CYS A 141 -9.33 -2.33 4.05
N THR A 142 -9.24 -3.17 5.08
CA THR A 142 -9.05 -4.62 4.93
C THR A 142 -10.27 -5.28 4.28
N ASP A 143 -11.49 -4.94 4.72
CA ASP A 143 -12.72 -5.45 4.13
C ASP A 143 -12.81 -5.08 2.65
N LEU A 144 -12.44 -3.85 2.28
CA LEU A 144 -12.41 -3.42 0.90
C LEU A 144 -11.32 -4.18 0.10
N ALA A 145 -10.14 -4.40 0.66
CA ALA A 145 -9.08 -5.20 0.02
C ALA A 145 -9.55 -6.63 -0.24
N LEU A 146 -10.22 -7.26 0.72
CA LEU A 146 -10.79 -8.60 0.60
C LEU A 146 -11.93 -8.70 -0.44
N THR A 147 -12.53 -7.61 -0.90
CA THR A 147 -13.45 -7.66 -2.06
C THR A 147 -12.72 -7.94 -3.37
N PHE A 148 -11.43 -7.62 -3.47
CA PHE A 148 -10.58 -7.91 -4.65
C PHE A 148 -9.85 -9.23 -4.53
N VAL A 149 -9.47 -9.63 -3.32
CA VAL A 149 -8.69 -10.85 -3.01
C VAL A 149 -9.30 -11.57 -1.80
N PRO A 150 -10.48 -12.22 -1.94
CA PRO A 150 -11.27 -12.70 -0.79
C PRO A 150 -10.53 -13.68 0.13
N ASP A 151 -9.63 -14.46 -0.44
CA ASP A 151 -8.94 -15.57 0.27
C ASP A 151 -7.46 -15.25 0.54
N ASP A 152 -7.04 -13.97 0.47
CA ASP A 152 -5.66 -13.60 0.77
C ASP A 152 -5.36 -13.80 2.26
N PRO A 153 -4.52 -14.77 2.62
CA PRO A 153 -4.25 -15.07 4.03
C PRO A 153 -3.54 -13.92 4.76
N TYR A 154 -2.79 -13.09 4.06
CA TYR A 154 -2.12 -11.93 4.68
C TYR A 154 -3.12 -10.82 5.03
N GLU A 155 -4.09 -10.55 4.16
CA GLU A 155 -5.18 -9.59 4.48
C GLU A 155 -6.07 -10.11 5.61
N ILE A 156 -6.39 -11.42 5.62
CA ILE A 156 -7.16 -12.07 6.70
C ILE A 156 -6.37 -12.00 8.03
N ARG A 157 -5.08 -12.29 8.02
CA ARG A 157 -4.22 -12.12 9.20
C ARG A 157 -4.27 -10.69 9.75
N ASP A 158 -4.13 -9.70 8.88
CA ASP A 158 -4.18 -8.29 9.27
C ASP A 158 -5.54 -7.90 9.83
N ARG A 159 -6.64 -8.47 9.30
CA ARG A 159 -7.98 -8.32 9.84
C ARG A 159 -8.10 -8.92 11.25
N GLY A 160 -7.51 -10.10 11.45
CA GLY A 160 -7.43 -10.73 12.77
C GLY A 160 -6.74 -9.83 13.80
N PHE A 161 -5.60 -9.20 13.42
CA PHE A 161 -4.93 -8.23 14.26
C PHE A 161 -5.84 -7.05 14.61
N ILE A 162 -6.57 -6.50 13.64
CA ILE A 162 -7.49 -5.38 13.88
C ILE A 162 -8.63 -5.80 14.80
N TYR A 163 -9.23 -6.98 14.62
CA TYR A 163 -10.26 -7.50 15.50
C TYR A 163 -9.76 -7.74 16.92
N GLN A 164 -8.52 -8.17 17.08
CA GLN A 164 -7.89 -8.28 18.40
C GLN A 164 -7.81 -6.92 19.09
N GLN A 165 -7.38 -5.85 18.37
CA GLN A 165 -7.33 -4.50 18.93
C GLN A 165 -8.73 -3.96 19.28
N LEU A 166 -9.75 -4.39 18.55
CA LEU A 166 -11.16 -4.08 18.80
C LEU A 166 -11.81 -5.00 19.86
N GLN A 167 -11.02 -5.82 20.55
CA GLN A 167 -11.47 -6.79 21.57
C GLN A 167 -12.46 -7.86 21.05
N CYS A 168 -12.50 -8.07 19.74
CA CYS A 168 -13.32 -9.10 19.10
C CYS A 168 -12.52 -10.42 18.98
N HIS A 169 -12.15 -11.00 20.12
CA HIS A 169 -11.17 -12.08 20.24
C HIS A 169 -11.56 -13.33 19.44
N GLN A 170 -12.82 -13.73 19.40
CA GLN A 170 -13.27 -14.92 18.68
C GLN A 170 -13.05 -14.80 17.15
N ILE A 171 -13.30 -13.60 16.59
CA ILE A 171 -13.08 -13.35 15.16
C ILE A 171 -11.57 -13.31 14.89
N ALA A 172 -10.81 -12.66 15.76
CA ALA A 172 -9.35 -12.61 15.65
C ALA A 172 -8.72 -14.00 15.64
N ILE A 173 -9.17 -14.91 16.53
CA ILE A 173 -8.73 -16.30 16.60
C ILE A 173 -9.01 -17.01 15.27
N SER A 174 -10.24 -16.89 14.74
CA SER A 174 -10.63 -17.51 13.48
C SER A 174 -9.75 -17.03 12.31
N ASP A 175 -9.51 -15.74 12.19
CA ASP A 175 -8.67 -15.16 11.14
C ASP A 175 -7.20 -15.59 11.26
N TYR A 176 -6.67 -15.67 12.49
CA TYR A 176 -5.31 -16.17 12.73
C TYR A 176 -5.17 -17.66 12.40
N GLN A 177 -6.17 -18.48 12.75
CA GLN A 177 -6.20 -19.90 12.40
C GLN A 177 -6.21 -20.09 10.88
N TYR A 178 -7.01 -19.32 10.16
CA TYR A 178 -7.01 -19.32 8.71
C TYR A 178 -5.61 -19.05 8.13
N PHE A 179 -4.91 -18.02 8.62
CA PHE A 179 -3.54 -17.71 8.19
C PHE A 179 -2.57 -18.86 8.49
N ILE A 180 -2.62 -19.45 9.70
CA ILE A 180 -1.75 -20.54 10.11
C ILE A 180 -1.93 -21.77 9.21
N GLU A 181 -3.17 -22.07 8.82
CA GLU A 181 -3.49 -23.20 7.94
C GLU A 181 -3.00 -22.99 6.50
N HIS A 182 -3.13 -21.77 5.97
CA HIS A 182 -2.77 -21.46 4.58
C HIS A 182 -1.29 -21.07 4.41
N CYS A 183 -0.63 -20.58 5.46
CA CYS A 183 0.77 -20.15 5.44
C CYS A 183 1.59 -20.83 6.57
N PRO A 184 1.61 -22.16 6.70
CA PRO A 184 2.22 -22.85 7.83
C PRO A 184 3.75 -22.65 7.95
N ASN A 185 4.41 -22.31 6.84
CA ASN A 185 5.86 -22.09 6.79
C ASN A 185 6.25 -20.61 6.96
N ASP A 186 5.28 -19.71 7.10
CA ASP A 186 5.57 -18.29 7.37
C ASP A 186 6.05 -18.12 8.83
N PRO A 187 7.12 -17.37 9.09
CA PRO A 187 7.59 -17.12 10.46
C PRO A 187 6.53 -16.55 11.40
N ALA A 188 5.55 -15.82 10.87
CA ALA A 188 4.43 -15.29 11.65
C ALA A 188 3.48 -16.39 12.15
N ALA A 189 3.41 -17.55 11.50
CA ALA A 189 2.51 -18.62 11.90
C ALA A 189 2.79 -19.13 13.30
N GLU A 190 4.06 -19.31 13.68
CA GLU A 190 4.43 -19.76 15.03
C GLU A 190 4.09 -18.72 16.10
N LEU A 191 4.29 -17.44 15.82
CA LEU A 191 3.91 -16.37 16.73
C LEU A 191 2.39 -16.32 16.92
N LEU A 192 1.63 -16.49 15.84
CA LEU A 192 0.17 -16.48 15.88
C LEU A 192 -0.42 -17.69 16.60
N LYS A 193 0.20 -18.87 16.54
CA LYS A 193 -0.22 -20.03 17.38
C LYS A 193 -0.19 -19.68 18.87
N THR A 194 0.89 -19.02 19.31
CA THR A 194 1.01 -18.56 20.69
C THR A 194 -0.05 -17.52 21.04
N GLN A 195 -0.32 -16.60 20.11
CA GLN A 195 -1.33 -15.56 20.28
C GLN A 195 -2.75 -16.13 20.37
N VAL A 196 -3.10 -17.10 19.52
CA VAL A 196 -4.39 -17.81 19.55
C VAL A 196 -4.60 -18.49 20.91
N ASN A 197 -3.58 -19.17 21.44
CA ASN A 197 -3.66 -19.82 22.73
C ASN A 197 -3.92 -18.79 23.85
N ALA A 198 -3.21 -17.66 23.87
CA ALA A 198 -3.42 -16.59 24.85
C ALA A 198 -4.85 -16.02 24.79
N LEU A 199 -5.34 -15.67 23.60
CA LEU A 199 -6.70 -15.13 23.42
C LEU A 199 -7.81 -16.10 23.80
N SER A 200 -7.57 -17.40 23.58
CA SER A 200 -8.53 -18.46 23.96
C SER A 200 -8.64 -18.60 25.47
N HIS A 201 -7.55 -18.45 26.20
CA HIS A 201 -7.57 -18.48 27.68
C HIS A 201 -8.28 -17.26 28.26
N ASP A 202 -7.99 -16.06 27.76
CA ASP A 202 -8.64 -14.82 28.23
C ASP A 202 -10.15 -14.83 27.98
N SER A 203 -10.61 -15.42 26.88
CA SER A 203 -12.03 -15.56 26.57
C SER A 203 -12.77 -16.51 27.53
N GLN A 204 -12.09 -17.48 28.12
CA GLN A 204 -12.69 -18.41 29.11
C GLN A 204 -12.80 -17.79 30.49
N VAL A 205 -11.86 -16.92 30.87
CA VAL A 205 -11.87 -16.24 32.19
C VAL A 205 -12.97 -15.17 32.28
N THR A 206 -13.36 -14.57 31.16
CA THR A 206 -14.37 -13.50 31.14
C THR A 206 -15.82 -14.02 31.25
N LEU A 207 -16.06 -15.34 31.15
CA LEU A 207 -17.37 -15.98 31.21
C LEU A 207 -17.76 -16.51 32.64
N HIS A 208 -16.95 -16.23 33.64
CA HIS A 208 -17.17 -16.56 35.06
C HIS A 208 -17.18 -15.28 35.89
#